data_b1194fb3ad11713bcead0b96d2c1e122
#
_entry.id   b1194fb3ad11713bcead0b96d2c1e122
#
_cell.length_a   1.000
_cell.length_b   1.000
_cell.length_c   1.000
_cell.angle_alpha   90.00
_cell.angle_beta   90.00
_cell.angle_gamma   90.00
#
_symmetry.space_group_name_H-M   'P 1'
#
loop_
_entity.id
_entity.type
_entity.pdbx_description
1 polymer ?
#
loop_
_entity_poly.entity_id
_entity_poly.type
_entity_poly.pdbx_seq_one_letter_code
_entity_poly.pdbx_strand_id
1 'polypeptide(L)'
;PIHAPKKSTNTALENKTGDDKAVSENPTTDEKPAQNKPKPAPNKPKTPHNNNSNSNSNNSRNPKNQNQRNNNNGNKYKDPDFEFDGIIESEGVLEMMPDGYGFLRSSDYNYLSSPDDIYVSQSQIKLFGLKTGDTVRGNVRPPKEGEKYFPLIRVSKINGLNPNIVRDRVSFEHLTPLFPEQKFNLAEKGSSLSTRIIDLFSPIGKGQRGMIVAQPKTGKTMLLKDVANAIAANHPEVYQIVLLIDERPEEVTDMQRSVRGEVVASTFDEPADKHVKVANIVLEKAKRLVECGHDVVILLDSITRLARAYNTVAPASGKILSGGIDANALHKPKRFFGAARNIENGGSLTIIATALTETGSKMDEVIFEEFKGTGNMELQLDRNISNRRIYPAIDLIKSSTRRDDLLLDSKNVQRLWVLRLSLI
;
A
#
# COMPACT_ATOMS: atom_id res chain seq x y z
N PRO A 1 53.25 -35.39 3.91
CA PRO A 1 54.26 -34.66 4.60
C PRO A 1 53.80 -33.21 4.77
N ILE A 2 53.45 -32.80 6.00
CA ILE A 2 54.29 -32.09 6.95
C ILE A 2 54.66 -30.69 6.45
N HIS A 3 54.02 -29.65 7.00
CA HIS A 3 54.60 -28.69 7.92
C HIS A 3 53.56 -27.60 8.38
N ALA A 4 53.30 -27.62 9.66
CA ALA A 4 52.90 -26.47 10.46
C ALA A 4 54.13 -26.08 11.33
N PRO A 5 54.07 -25.10 12.23
CA PRO A 5 53.65 -23.69 12.25
C PRO A 5 54.79 -22.76 12.78
N LYS A 6 54.62 -21.44 12.91
CA LYS A 6 55.39 -20.63 13.89
C LYS A 6 54.58 -19.48 14.45
N LYS A 7 54.49 -19.50 15.78
CA LYS A 7 54.17 -18.43 16.77
C LYS A 7 55.32 -17.45 16.94
N SER A 8 55.04 -16.22 17.30
CA SER A 8 55.78 -15.40 18.30
C SER A 8 54.88 -14.21 18.66
N THR A 9 54.27 -14.05 19.79
CA THR A 9 54.71 -13.75 21.21
C THR A 9 55.37 -12.40 21.42
N ASN A 10 54.64 -11.66 22.27
CA ASN A 10 55.13 -10.74 23.33
C ASN A 10 55.40 -9.29 22.93
N THR A 11 55.10 -8.25 23.72
CA THR A 11 55.11 -8.12 25.19
C THR A 11 54.38 -6.80 25.59
N ALA A 12 53.75 -6.85 26.75
CA ALA A 12 53.16 -5.79 27.56
C ALA A 12 54.17 -4.79 28.13
N LEU A 13 53.66 -3.66 28.62
CA LEU A 13 54.05 -2.90 29.84
C LEU A 13 53.07 -1.74 30.00
N GLU A 14 52.17 -1.74 30.93
CA GLU A 14 52.10 -1.21 32.31
C GLU A 14 52.78 0.13 32.52
N ASN A 15 52.03 1.14 33.00
CA ASN A 15 51.99 1.69 34.35
C ASN A 15 51.29 3.07 34.35
N LYS A 16 50.23 3.19 35.09
CA LYS A 16 50.04 3.70 36.49
C LYS A 16 49.96 5.22 36.68
N THR A 17 48.81 5.61 37.18
CA THR A 17 48.47 6.34 38.43
C THR A 17 48.51 7.85 38.46
N GLY A 18 47.46 8.35 39.10
CA GLY A 18 47.38 9.58 39.86
C GLY A 18 46.07 10.33 39.69
N ASP A 19 45.06 10.05 40.46
CA ASP A 19 44.42 10.75 41.60
C ASP A 19 44.58 12.28 41.60
N ASP A 20 43.48 13.04 41.67
CA ASP A 20 42.86 13.60 42.85
C ASP A 20 41.79 14.65 42.53
N LYS A 21 40.61 14.45 43.08
CA LYS A 21 39.77 15.31 43.93
C LYS A 21 39.70 16.79 43.56
N ALA A 22 38.60 17.38 43.52
CA ALA A 22 37.41 17.57 44.34
C ALA A 22 36.89 19.02 44.23
N VAL A 23 35.58 19.15 44.31
CA VAL A 23 34.81 20.08 45.16
C VAL A 23 34.46 21.47 44.64
N SER A 24 33.15 21.62 44.46
CA SER A 24 32.24 22.69 44.92
C SER A 24 32.43 24.08 44.29
N GLU A 25 31.44 24.80 44.00
CA GLU A 25 30.22 25.30 44.60
C GLU A 25 29.52 26.24 43.64
N ASN A 26 28.23 26.21 43.64
CA ASN A 26 27.35 27.31 43.24
C ASN A 26 27.51 28.49 44.24
N PRO A 27 27.16 29.74 43.89
CA PRO A 27 25.78 30.12 43.95
C PRO A 27 25.30 31.26 43.00
N THR A 28 24.02 31.21 42.70
CA THR A 28 22.98 32.26 42.65
C THR A 28 23.36 33.73 42.44
N THR A 29 22.71 34.39 41.53
CA THR A 29 21.65 35.40 41.76
C THR A 29 21.21 36.06 40.46
N ASP A 30 19.94 36.06 40.29
CA ASP A 30 18.97 37.10 39.92
C ASP A 30 19.40 38.24 38.96
N GLU A 31 18.63 38.41 37.89
CA GLU A 31 17.76 39.57 37.67
C GLU A 31 17.16 39.60 36.28
N LYS A 32 15.86 39.49 36.22
CA LYS A 32 15.02 40.17 35.17
C LYS A 32 15.01 41.67 35.50
N PRO A 33 14.76 42.61 34.56
CA PRO A 33 13.48 42.67 33.90
C PRO A 33 13.38 43.36 32.49
N ALA A 34 12.20 43.25 31.94
CA ALA A 34 11.38 44.20 31.20
C ALA A 34 11.63 44.49 29.73
N GLN A 35 10.71 44.04 28.93
CA GLN A 35 9.74 44.77 28.14
C GLN A 35 10.27 45.80 27.13
N ASN A 36 9.92 45.61 25.85
CA ASN A 36 9.10 46.57 25.12
C ASN A 36 8.65 46.07 23.77
N LYS A 37 7.37 45.89 23.65
CA LYS A 37 6.61 46.11 22.40
C LYS A 37 6.40 47.62 22.23
N PRO A 38 6.26 48.18 20.99
CA PRO A 38 4.87 48.34 20.57
C PRO A 38 4.61 48.20 19.04
N LYS A 39 3.39 47.80 18.74
CA LYS A 39 2.62 48.18 17.57
C LYS A 39 2.30 49.69 17.65
N PRO A 40 1.91 50.42 16.55
CA PRO A 40 0.65 50.19 15.89
C PRO A 40 0.58 50.52 14.37
N ALA A 41 -0.44 50.03 13.73
CA ALA A 41 -1.08 50.64 12.57
C ALA A 41 -1.86 51.90 13.03
N PRO A 42 -2.24 52.91 12.21
CA PRO A 42 -3.40 52.76 11.33
C PRO A 42 -3.46 53.71 10.10
N ASN A 43 -4.51 53.53 9.33
CA ASN A 43 -5.43 54.45 8.70
C ASN A 43 -5.42 54.63 7.19
N LYS A 44 -6.53 54.17 6.64
CA LYS A 44 -7.23 54.77 5.49
C LYS A 44 -7.66 56.24 5.80
N PRO A 45 -7.89 57.14 4.79
CA PRO A 45 -9.26 57.36 4.39
C PRO A 45 -9.52 57.71 2.89
N LYS A 46 -10.65 57.26 2.43
CA LYS A 46 -11.81 57.93 1.81
C LYS A 46 -11.70 58.69 0.49
N THR A 47 -12.55 58.16 -0.41
CA THR A 47 -13.19 58.83 -1.55
C THR A 47 -13.70 60.25 -1.29
N PRO A 48 -13.96 61.11 -2.35
CA PRO A 48 -15.34 61.24 -2.77
C PRO A 48 -15.62 61.44 -4.29
N HIS A 49 -16.76 60.96 -4.66
CA HIS A 49 -17.80 61.41 -5.56
C HIS A 49 -17.56 62.70 -6.41
N ASN A 50 -17.91 62.63 -7.71
CA ASN A 50 -19.16 63.24 -8.21
C ASN A 50 -19.29 63.07 -9.74
N ASN A 51 -20.38 62.48 -10.15
CA ASN A 51 -21.56 62.96 -10.87
C ASN A 51 -21.26 63.89 -12.11
N ASN A 52 -21.69 63.51 -13.26
CA ASN A 52 -22.97 63.86 -13.87
C ASN A 52 -22.90 63.77 -15.39
N SER A 53 -23.77 63.10 -15.91
CA SER A 53 -24.93 63.41 -16.77
C SER A 53 -24.66 63.55 -18.27
N ASN A 54 -25.35 62.71 -18.92
CA ASN A 54 -26.40 62.97 -19.92
C ASN A 54 -25.99 63.42 -21.33
N SER A 55 -26.34 62.64 -22.26
CA SER A 55 -27.42 62.84 -23.24
C SER A 55 -27.07 62.35 -24.64
N ASN A 56 -27.83 61.41 -25.06
CA ASN A 56 -28.64 61.35 -26.27
C ASN A 56 -28.09 61.88 -27.59
N SER A 57 -28.04 61.05 -28.57
CA SER A 57 -28.96 60.99 -29.68
C SER A 57 -28.30 60.52 -30.99
N ASN A 58 -28.92 59.48 -31.52
CA ASN A 58 -29.33 59.26 -32.88
C ASN A 58 -28.44 59.62 -34.11
N ASN A 59 -28.38 58.60 -34.89
CA ASN A 59 -28.64 58.54 -36.32
C ASN A 59 -27.51 58.34 -37.33
N SER A 60 -27.59 57.17 -37.90
CA SER A 60 -27.68 56.82 -39.31
C SER A 60 -26.53 57.09 -40.27
N ARG A 61 -26.35 55.99 -41.01
CA ARG A 61 -25.87 55.90 -42.41
C ARG A 61 -24.43 55.59 -42.70
N ASN A 62 -24.21 54.35 -43.07
CA ASN A 62 -23.24 53.85 -44.05
C ASN A 62 -23.23 54.72 -45.32
N PRO A 63 -22.24 54.74 -46.21
CA PRO A 63 -21.40 53.62 -46.65
C PRO A 63 -19.96 53.95 -47.17
N LYS A 64 -19.24 52.83 -47.35
CA LYS A 64 -18.20 52.62 -48.37
C LYS A 64 -16.84 53.34 -48.28
N ASN A 65 -15.75 52.69 -48.17
CA ASN A 65 -14.82 52.19 -49.20
C ASN A 65 -13.40 51.99 -48.64
N GLN A 66 -12.89 50.82 -48.90
CA GLN A 66 -11.52 50.45 -49.28
C GLN A 66 -10.35 51.26 -48.72
N ASN A 67 -9.47 50.61 -47.87
CA ASN A 67 -8.17 50.26 -48.40
C ASN A 67 -7.41 49.32 -47.45
N GLN A 68 -6.95 48.26 -48.07
CA GLN A 68 -5.99 47.28 -47.57
C GLN A 68 -4.71 47.99 -47.08
N ARG A 69 -4.23 47.59 -45.88
CA ARG A 69 -2.80 47.37 -45.67
C ARG A 69 -2.60 46.24 -44.70
N ASN A 70 -2.12 45.13 -45.26
CA ASN A 70 -1.47 44.01 -44.65
C ASN A 70 -0.54 44.46 -43.51
N ASN A 71 -0.72 43.80 -42.33
CA ASN A 71 0.42 43.47 -41.49
C ASN A 71 0.19 42.04 -40.96
N ASN A 72 0.65 41.10 -41.80
CA ASN A 72 0.86 39.72 -41.46
C ASN A 72 2.08 39.64 -40.55
N ASN A 73 1.89 39.38 -39.26
CA ASN A 73 2.84 38.65 -38.46
C ASN A 73 2.07 37.89 -37.37
N GLY A 74 1.27 36.94 -37.79
CA GLY A 74 0.70 35.91 -36.97
C GLY A 74 1.51 34.64 -37.17
N ASN A 75 2.18 34.18 -36.15
CA ASN A 75 2.72 32.83 -36.08
C ASN A 75 1.63 31.83 -36.50
N LYS A 76 1.71 31.36 -37.72
CA LYS A 76 0.98 30.20 -38.21
C LYS A 76 1.61 28.94 -37.59
N TYR A 77 1.35 28.66 -36.35
CA TYR A 77 1.21 27.28 -35.95
C TYR A 77 -0.19 26.87 -36.42
N LYS A 78 -0.25 26.12 -37.50
CA LYS A 78 -1.44 25.37 -37.88
C LYS A 78 -1.78 24.48 -36.71
N ASP A 79 -2.97 24.64 -36.12
CA ASP A 79 -3.57 23.59 -35.32
C ASP A 79 -3.50 22.30 -36.16
N PRO A 80 -3.00 21.19 -35.62
CA PRO A 80 -2.96 19.95 -36.37
C PRO A 80 -4.39 19.60 -36.77
N ASP A 81 -4.60 19.33 -38.08
CA ASP A 81 -5.90 19.00 -38.67
C ASP A 81 -6.52 17.67 -38.15
N PHE A 82 -5.92 17.06 -37.11
CA PHE A 82 -6.38 15.84 -36.49
C PHE A 82 -6.54 16.05 -34.98
N GLU A 83 -7.79 16.14 -34.53
CA GLU A 83 -8.13 16.03 -33.12
C GLU A 83 -8.04 14.54 -32.73
N PHE A 84 -6.98 14.16 -32.03
CA PHE A 84 -6.82 12.84 -31.43
C PHE A 84 -7.60 12.70 -30.11
N ASP A 85 -8.63 13.53 -29.92
CA ASP A 85 -9.44 13.51 -28.72
C ASP A 85 -10.22 12.20 -28.61
N GLY A 86 -9.94 11.44 -27.54
CA GLY A 86 -10.69 10.23 -27.21
C GLY A 86 -10.25 8.94 -27.90
N ILE A 87 -9.16 8.94 -28.69
CA ILE A 87 -8.63 7.72 -29.34
C ILE A 87 -7.87 6.85 -28.33
N ILE A 88 -7.17 7.47 -27.38
CA ILE A 88 -6.33 6.75 -26.39
C ILE A 88 -7.21 6.36 -25.20
N GLU A 89 -7.36 5.06 -24.99
CA GLU A 89 -7.96 4.51 -23.76
C GLU A 89 -6.85 4.17 -22.78
N SER A 90 -7.00 4.57 -21.55
CA SER A 90 -6.03 4.33 -20.49
C SER A 90 -6.73 3.92 -19.21
N GLU A 91 -6.01 3.21 -18.34
CA GLU A 91 -6.49 2.74 -17.05
C GLU A 91 -5.47 3.08 -15.95
N GLY A 92 -5.97 3.47 -14.79
CA GLY A 92 -5.12 3.76 -13.64
C GLY A 92 -5.92 3.81 -12.34
N VAL A 93 -5.20 3.84 -11.23
CA VAL A 93 -5.79 3.93 -9.89
C VAL A 93 -5.80 5.37 -9.42
N LEU A 94 -6.96 5.85 -9.00
CA LEU A 94 -7.15 7.24 -8.57
C LEU A 94 -6.49 7.50 -7.22
N GLU A 95 -5.60 8.48 -7.20
CA GLU A 95 -5.11 9.15 -6.01
C GLU A 95 -5.68 10.57 -5.96
N MET A 96 -6.48 10.86 -4.94
CA MET A 96 -7.06 12.20 -4.75
C MET A 96 -6.09 13.12 -4.04
N MET A 97 -5.98 14.34 -4.53
CA MET A 97 -5.21 15.41 -3.91
C MET A 97 -6.08 16.21 -2.92
N PRO A 98 -5.45 16.88 -1.92
CA PRO A 98 -6.18 17.69 -0.94
C PRO A 98 -7.11 18.76 -1.55
N ASP A 99 -6.73 19.28 -2.72
CA ASP A 99 -7.48 20.31 -3.47
C ASP A 99 -8.71 19.76 -4.20
N GLY A 100 -8.95 18.44 -4.11
CA GLY A 100 -10.15 17.78 -4.64
C GLY A 100 -10.08 17.34 -6.11
N TYR A 101 -8.98 17.58 -6.82
CA TYR A 101 -8.67 16.93 -8.08
C TYR A 101 -7.88 15.63 -7.82
N GLY A 102 -7.55 14.85 -8.83
CA GLY A 102 -6.80 13.61 -8.66
C GLY A 102 -5.96 13.23 -9.87
N PHE A 103 -5.16 12.17 -9.66
CA PHE A 103 -4.37 11.55 -10.72
C PHE A 103 -4.67 10.06 -10.78
N LEU A 104 -4.78 9.51 -12.00
CA LEU A 104 -4.76 8.07 -12.19
C LEU A 104 -3.30 7.63 -12.26
N ARG A 105 -2.90 6.80 -11.30
CA ARG A 105 -1.55 6.26 -11.16
C ARG A 105 -1.44 4.93 -11.91
N SER A 106 -0.33 4.74 -12.64
CA SER A 106 -0.06 3.50 -13.35
C SER A 106 0.47 2.40 -12.42
N SER A 107 0.07 1.14 -12.69
CA SER A 107 0.64 -0.06 -12.09
C SER A 107 2.13 -0.21 -12.40
N ASP A 108 2.58 0.23 -13.56
CA ASP A 108 3.98 0.11 -14.02
C ASP A 108 4.95 0.89 -13.13
N TYR A 109 4.46 1.93 -12.47
CA TYR A 109 5.21 2.74 -11.50
C TYR A 109 4.81 2.45 -10.04
N ASN A 110 4.25 1.27 -9.77
CA ASN A 110 3.79 0.86 -8.43
C ASN A 110 2.85 1.90 -7.78
N TYR A 111 2.02 2.56 -8.60
CA TYR A 111 1.08 3.63 -8.18
C TYR A 111 1.75 4.87 -7.56
N LEU A 112 3.05 5.03 -7.74
CA LEU A 112 3.75 6.27 -7.40
C LEU A 112 3.61 7.30 -8.52
N SER A 113 3.97 8.56 -8.21
CA SER A 113 3.94 9.65 -9.18
C SER A 113 4.86 9.36 -10.36
N SER A 114 4.34 9.49 -11.57
CA SER A 114 5.02 9.16 -12.82
C SER A 114 4.72 10.19 -13.91
N PRO A 115 5.51 10.20 -15.01
CA PRO A 115 5.19 11.01 -16.17
C PRO A 115 3.87 10.64 -16.85
N ASP A 116 3.42 9.39 -16.67
CA ASP A 116 2.21 8.82 -17.30
C ASP A 116 0.94 9.09 -16.48
N ASP A 117 1.02 9.92 -15.44
CA ASP A 117 -0.12 10.26 -14.61
C ASP A 117 -1.19 11.00 -15.40
N ILE A 118 -2.43 10.56 -15.26
CA ILE A 118 -3.58 11.15 -15.94
C ILE A 118 -4.36 12.04 -14.97
N TYR A 119 -4.54 13.28 -15.35
CA TYR A 119 -5.28 14.25 -14.56
C TYR A 119 -6.79 14.00 -14.59
N VAL A 120 -7.41 13.97 -13.40
CA VAL A 120 -8.86 13.85 -13.21
C VAL A 120 -9.38 15.10 -12.53
N SER A 121 -10.35 15.77 -13.15
CA SER A 121 -10.91 17.00 -12.64
C SER A 121 -11.83 16.77 -11.43
N GLN A 122 -11.93 17.78 -10.57
CA GLN A 122 -12.83 17.75 -9.41
C GLN A 122 -14.31 17.52 -9.81
N SER A 123 -14.71 18.03 -10.95
CA SER A 123 -16.08 17.85 -11.48
C SER A 123 -16.34 16.38 -11.83
N GLN A 124 -15.40 15.69 -12.46
CA GLN A 124 -15.51 14.26 -12.76
C GLN A 124 -15.54 13.41 -11.49
N ILE A 125 -14.68 13.72 -10.51
CA ILE A 125 -14.66 13.03 -9.21
C ILE A 125 -16.02 13.13 -8.53
N LYS A 126 -16.61 14.32 -8.48
CA LYS A 126 -17.95 14.55 -7.88
C LYS A 126 -19.06 13.88 -8.69
N LEU A 127 -19.02 13.97 -10.03
CA LEU A 127 -20.04 13.41 -10.91
C LEU A 127 -20.19 11.90 -10.76
N PHE A 128 -19.06 11.18 -10.72
CA PHE A 128 -19.01 9.72 -10.65
C PHE A 128 -18.88 9.18 -9.23
N GLY A 129 -18.77 10.04 -8.21
CA GLY A 129 -18.56 9.61 -6.83
C GLY A 129 -17.25 8.84 -6.62
N LEU A 130 -16.19 9.24 -7.33
CA LEU A 130 -14.89 8.57 -7.27
C LEU A 130 -14.22 8.76 -5.91
N LYS A 131 -13.50 7.74 -5.47
CA LYS A 131 -12.73 7.72 -4.24
C LYS A 131 -11.29 7.29 -4.51
N THR A 132 -10.36 7.65 -3.63
CA THR A 132 -8.99 7.12 -3.70
C THR A 132 -9.01 5.58 -3.72
N GLY A 133 -8.25 5.00 -4.63
CA GLY A 133 -8.19 3.56 -4.84
C GLY A 133 -9.11 3.05 -5.95
N ASP A 134 -10.01 3.86 -6.51
CA ASP A 134 -10.82 3.45 -7.66
C ASP A 134 -9.95 3.23 -8.90
N THR A 135 -10.08 2.07 -9.51
CA THR A 135 -9.49 1.78 -10.83
C THR A 135 -10.40 2.34 -11.90
N VAL A 136 -9.94 3.40 -12.58
CA VAL A 136 -10.73 4.11 -13.60
C VAL A 136 -10.15 3.84 -14.96
N ARG A 137 -10.99 3.38 -15.87
CA ARG A 137 -10.68 3.20 -17.29
C ARG A 137 -11.46 4.23 -18.11
N GLY A 138 -10.76 4.92 -19.01
CA GLY A 138 -11.40 5.95 -19.80
C GLY A 138 -10.53 6.49 -20.91
N ASN A 139 -11.10 7.42 -21.67
CA ASN A 139 -10.43 8.06 -22.80
C ASN A 139 -9.70 9.32 -22.33
N VAL A 140 -8.47 9.47 -22.81
CA VAL A 140 -7.62 10.61 -22.54
C VAL A 140 -7.32 11.38 -23.84
N ARG A 141 -6.92 12.64 -23.70
CA ARG A 141 -6.42 13.43 -24.84
C ARG A 141 -4.96 13.85 -24.58
N PRO A 142 -4.22 14.18 -25.63
CA PRO A 142 -2.92 14.82 -25.46
C PRO A 142 -3.02 16.14 -24.68
N PRO A 143 -2.00 16.49 -23.90
CA PRO A 143 -1.94 17.77 -23.20
C PRO A 143 -1.85 18.92 -24.23
N LYS A 144 -2.57 20.02 -23.98
CA LYS A 144 -2.48 21.26 -24.76
C LYS A 144 -1.29 22.10 -24.27
N GLU A 145 -0.93 23.15 -25.02
CA GLU A 145 0.11 24.10 -24.60
C GLU A 145 -0.18 24.62 -23.18
N GLY A 146 0.78 24.43 -22.28
CA GLY A 146 0.68 24.81 -20.87
C GLY A 146 0.13 23.73 -19.93
N GLU A 147 -0.39 22.62 -20.43
CA GLU A 147 -0.79 21.45 -19.64
C GLU A 147 0.38 20.47 -19.48
N LYS A 148 0.59 19.95 -18.27
CA LYS A 148 1.69 19.00 -17.99
C LYS A 148 1.27 17.55 -18.13
N TYR A 149 0.00 17.23 -17.86
CA TYR A 149 -0.53 15.89 -17.76
C TYR A 149 -1.63 15.64 -18.80
N PHE A 150 -1.81 14.37 -19.19
CA PHE A 150 -2.92 13.94 -20.01
C PHE A 150 -4.22 14.06 -19.22
N PRO A 151 -5.21 14.87 -19.65
CA PRO A 151 -6.49 14.93 -18.97
C PRO A 151 -7.42 13.79 -19.37
N LEU A 152 -8.15 13.24 -18.40
CA LEU A 152 -9.22 12.30 -18.62
C LEU A 152 -10.43 13.03 -19.23
N ILE A 153 -10.92 12.57 -20.39
CA ILE A 153 -12.08 13.16 -21.05
C ILE A 153 -13.36 12.42 -20.65
N ARG A 154 -13.34 11.10 -20.76
CA ARG A 154 -14.49 10.24 -20.58
C ARG A 154 -14.13 9.05 -19.69
N VAL A 155 -15.02 8.75 -18.74
CA VAL A 155 -14.93 7.54 -17.92
C VAL A 155 -15.74 6.44 -18.60
N SER A 156 -15.09 5.32 -18.93
CA SER A 156 -15.71 4.14 -19.54
C SER A 156 -16.13 3.13 -18.48
N LYS A 157 -15.22 2.81 -17.54
CA LYS A 157 -15.46 1.85 -16.45
C LYS A 157 -14.80 2.31 -15.15
N ILE A 158 -15.37 1.89 -14.04
CA ILE A 158 -14.82 2.07 -12.70
C ILE A 158 -14.82 0.71 -12.01
N ASN A 159 -13.65 0.24 -11.57
CA ASN A 159 -13.48 -1.09 -10.95
C ASN A 159 -14.08 -2.23 -11.81
N GLY A 160 -13.95 -2.12 -13.15
CA GLY A 160 -14.50 -3.09 -14.11
C GLY A 160 -16.00 -2.96 -14.38
N LEU A 161 -16.74 -2.15 -13.63
CA LEU A 161 -18.19 -1.95 -13.74
C LEU A 161 -18.55 -0.65 -14.44
N ASN A 162 -19.82 -0.51 -14.82
CA ASN A 162 -20.34 0.74 -15.37
C ASN A 162 -20.40 1.82 -14.27
N PRO A 163 -20.09 3.09 -14.61
CA PRO A 163 -20.05 4.19 -13.64
C PRO A 163 -21.35 4.38 -12.84
N ASN A 164 -22.50 4.15 -13.45
CA ASN A 164 -23.81 4.28 -12.80
C ASN A 164 -24.02 3.29 -11.65
N ILE A 165 -23.49 2.08 -11.76
CA ILE A 165 -23.59 1.04 -10.71
C ILE A 165 -22.68 1.40 -9.53
N VAL A 166 -21.49 1.90 -9.84
CA VAL A 166 -20.47 2.20 -8.81
C VAL A 166 -20.81 3.43 -7.98
N ARG A 167 -21.57 4.36 -8.53
CA ARG A 167 -21.94 5.61 -7.84
C ARG A 167 -22.68 5.39 -6.53
N ASP A 168 -23.58 4.40 -6.49
CA ASP A 168 -24.47 4.13 -5.35
C ASP A 168 -23.95 3.04 -4.41
N ARG A 169 -22.67 2.65 -4.56
CA ARG A 169 -22.04 1.60 -3.73
C ARG A 169 -21.93 2.00 -2.26
N VAL A 170 -22.12 1.02 -1.39
CA VAL A 170 -21.90 1.16 0.05
C VAL A 170 -20.40 1.20 0.35
N SER A 171 -19.96 2.14 1.20
CA SER A 171 -18.56 2.21 1.59
C SER A 171 -18.14 1.00 2.43
N PHE A 172 -16.90 0.57 2.26
CA PHE A 172 -16.30 -0.61 2.88
C PHE A 172 -16.49 -0.67 4.40
N GLU A 173 -16.43 0.47 5.07
CA GLU A 173 -16.59 0.59 6.52
C GLU A 173 -17.99 0.22 7.03
N HIS A 174 -19.00 0.29 6.15
CA HIS A 174 -20.41 0.02 6.48
C HIS A 174 -20.88 -1.37 6.04
N LEU A 175 -19.98 -2.16 5.40
CA LEU A 175 -20.29 -3.52 4.98
C LEU A 175 -20.23 -4.49 6.17
N THR A 176 -21.19 -5.40 6.26
CA THR A 176 -21.30 -6.38 7.36
C THR A 176 -20.24 -7.47 7.21
N PRO A 177 -19.30 -7.62 8.18
CA PRO A 177 -18.28 -8.64 8.10
C PRO A 177 -18.80 -10.01 8.57
N LEU A 178 -18.45 -11.07 7.83
CA LEU A 178 -18.72 -12.46 8.18
C LEU A 178 -17.42 -13.26 8.39
N PHE A 179 -17.53 -14.42 9.01
CA PHE A 179 -16.44 -15.40 9.01
C PHE A 179 -16.24 -15.95 7.60
N PRO A 180 -15.00 -16.37 7.26
CA PRO A 180 -14.74 -17.10 6.02
C PRO A 180 -15.54 -18.42 6.00
N GLU A 181 -16.41 -18.59 5.00
CA GLU A 181 -17.21 -19.79 4.80
C GLU A 181 -16.87 -20.53 3.50
N GLN A 182 -16.33 -19.77 2.52
CA GLN A 182 -15.90 -20.32 1.24
C GLN A 182 -14.38 -20.53 1.26
N LYS A 183 -13.97 -21.79 1.14
CA LYS A 183 -12.55 -22.16 1.07
C LYS A 183 -11.99 -21.90 -0.32
N PHE A 184 -10.73 -21.43 -0.40
CA PHE A 184 -9.94 -21.50 -1.61
C PHE A 184 -9.48 -22.94 -1.86
N ASN A 185 -9.78 -23.50 -3.02
CA ASN A 185 -9.33 -24.82 -3.43
C ASN A 185 -7.86 -24.73 -3.90
N LEU A 186 -6.93 -25.05 -3.02
CA LEU A 186 -5.49 -25.00 -3.34
C LEU A 186 -4.94 -26.36 -3.81
N ALA A 187 -5.70 -27.43 -3.61
CA ALA A 187 -5.27 -28.80 -3.87
C ALA A 187 -5.71 -29.39 -5.21
N GLU A 188 -6.41 -28.59 -6.06
CA GLU A 188 -6.89 -29.06 -7.36
C GLU A 188 -5.85 -28.86 -8.48
N LYS A 189 -6.10 -27.93 -9.41
CA LYS A 189 -5.24 -27.68 -10.57
C LYS A 189 -3.91 -27.08 -10.14
N GLY A 190 -2.79 -27.64 -10.65
CA GLY A 190 -1.46 -27.12 -10.37
C GLY A 190 -0.99 -27.27 -8.92
N SER A 191 -1.58 -28.20 -8.17
CA SER A 191 -1.27 -28.38 -6.75
C SER A 191 0.16 -28.88 -6.54
N SER A 192 0.87 -28.27 -5.59
CA SER A 192 2.14 -28.75 -5.03
C SER A 192 1.91 -29.48 -3.70
N LEU A 193 2.94 -30.11 -3.16
CA LEU A 193 2.88 -30.67 -1.81
C LEU A 193 2.56 -29.57 -0.78
N SER A 194 3.14 -28.39 -0.98
CA SER A 194 2.90 -27.22 -0.12
C SER A 194 1.42 -26.84 -0.08
N THR A 195 0.79 -26.67 -1.23
CA THR A 195 -0.61 -26.26 -1.32
C THR A 195 -1.58 -27.29 -0.79
N ARG A 196 -1.28 -28.58 -0.96
CA ARG A 196 -2.07 -29.68 -0.39
C ARG A 196 -2.00 -29.74 1.14
N ILE A 197 -0.83 -29.48 1.71
CA ILE A 197 -0.65 -29.40 3.16
C ILE A 197 -1.43 -28.21 3.72
N ILE A 198 -1.32 -27.05 3.10
CA ILE A 198 -2.06 -25.85 3.52
C ILE A 198 -3.57 -26.09 3.44
N ASP A 199 -4.04 -26.64 2.31
CA ASP A 199 -5.46 -26.91 2.06
C ASP A 199 -6.08 -27.81 3.12
N LEU A 200 -5.28 -28.72 3.70
CA LEU A 200 -5.71 -29.67 4.71
C LEU A 200 -5.52 -29.14 6.14
N PHE A 201 -4.34 -28.63 6.51
CA PHE A 201 -3.99 -28.32 7.90
C PHE A 201 -4.29 -26.86 8.30
N SER A 202 -4.24 -25.94 7.35
CA SER A 202 -4.47 -24.52 7.55
C SER A 202 -5.25 -23.94 6.36
N PRO A 203 -6.50 -24.37 6.16
CA PRO A 203 -7.29 -23.93 5.02
C PRO A 203 -7.45 -22.43 5.01
N ILE A 204 -7.41 -21.86 3.80
CA ILE A 204 -7.59 -20.43 3.56
C ILE A 204 -8.97 -20.22 2.98
N GLY A 205 -9.76 -19.36 3.63
CA GLY A 205 -11.09 -18.99 3.15
C GLY A 205 -11.11 -17.56 2.59
N LYS A 206 -12.14 -17.26 1.79
CA LYS A 206 -12.41 -15.90 1.31
C LYS A 206 -12.71 -15.00 2.51
N GLY A 207 -11.93 -13.91 2.66
CA GLY A 207 -11.99 -13.04 3.84
C GLY A 207 -11.02 -13.40 4.98
N GLN A 208 -10.11 -14.36 4.76
CA GLN A 208 -9.13 -14.80 5.75
C GLN A 208 -8.08 -13.75 6.07
N ARG A 209 -7.71 -13.64 7.35
CA ARG A 209 -6.52 -12.93 7.83
C ARG A 209 -5.45 -13.96 8.16
N GLY A 210 -4.71 -14.39 7.14
CA GLY A 210 -3.69 -15.43 7.26
C GLY A 210 -2.30 -14.87 7.52
N MET A 211 -1.55 -15.53 8.38
CA MET A 211 -0.18 -15.19 8.67
C MET A 211 0.73 -16.40 8.42
N ILE A 212 1.70 -16.24 7.53
CA ILE A 212 2.78 -17.20 7.30
C ILE A 212 3.96 -16.77 8.15
N VAL A 213 4.15 -17.45 9.27
CA VAL A 213 5.22 -17.18 10.23
C VAL A 213 6.48 -17.90 9.78
N ALA A 214 7.52 -17.13 9.50
CA ALA A 214 8.73 -17.66 8.89
C ALA A 214 9.99 -17.15 9.58
N GLN A 215 10.87 -18.07 9.92
CA GLN A 215 12.26 -17.74 10.23
C GLN A 215 13.05 -17.47 8.93
N PRO A 216 14.15 -16.72 8.99
CA PRO A 216 14.99 -16.50 7.81
C PRO A 216 15.44 -17.81 7.15
N LYS A 217 15.37 -17.87 5.81
CA LYS A 217 15.80 -19.02 4.98
C LYS A 217 14.92 -20.29 5.09
N THR A 218 13.68 -20.19 5.50
CA THR A 218 12.74 -21.35 5.60
C THR A 218 11.89 -21.58 4.35
N GLY A 219 12.06 -20.78 3.29
CA GLY A 219 11.34 -20.95 2.03
C GLY A 219 10.00 -20.18 1.95
N LYS A 220 9.83 -19.08 2.72
CA LYS A 220 8.60 -18.27 2.72
C LYS A 220 8.16 -17.83 1.33
N THR A 221 9.07 -17.31 0.51
CA THR A 221 8.80 -16.78 -0.83
C THR A 221 8.31 -17.86 -1.80
N MET A 222 8.92 -19.06 -1.74
CA MET A 222 8.47 -20.21 -2.53
C MET A 222 7.05 -20.61 -2.17
N LEU A 223 6.76 -20.66 -0.87
CA LEU A 223 5.44 -21.02 -0.38
C LEU A 223 4.37 -19.98 -0.80
N LEU A 224 4.72 -18.71 -0.72
CA LEU A 224 3.84 -17.62 -1.16
C LEU A 224 3.53 -17.72 -2.66
N LYS A 225 4.53 -18.06 -3.51
CA LYS A 225 4.34 -18.33 -4.94
C LYS A 225 3.43 -19.51 -5.19
N ASP A 226 3.63 -20.61 -4.45
CA ASP A 226 2.78 -21.80 -4.55
C ASP A 226 1.31 -21.46 -4.27
N VAL A 227 1.06 -20.71 -3.19
CA VAL A 227 -0.29 -20.23 -2.83
C VAL A 227 -0.87 -19.31 -3.92
N ALA A 228 -0.07 -18.35 -4.39
CA ALA A 228 -0.48 -17.41 -5.44
C ALA A 228 -0.91 -18.13 -6.71
N ASN A 229 -0.08 -19.05 -7.19
CA ASN A 229 -0.35 -19.79 -8.42
C ASN A 229 -1.52 -20.77 -8.28
N ALA A 230 -1.69 -21.38 -7.10
CA ALA A 230 -2.84 -22.24 -6.83
C ALA A 230 -4.16 -21.46 -6.84
N ILE A 231 -4.19 -20.26 -6.23
CA ILE A 231 -5.35 -19.36 -6.28
C ILE A 231 -5.64 -18.97 -7.74
N ALA A 232 -4.64 -18.50 -8.48
CA ALA A 232 -4.81 -18.08 -9.87
C ALA A 232 -5.26 -19.21 -10.81
N ALA A 233 -4.89 -20.46 -10.52
CA ALA A 233 -5.27 -21.62 -11.34
C ALA A 233 -6.70 -22.10 -11.06
N ASN A 234 -7.16 -22.02 -9.82
CA ASN A 234 -8.42 -22.59 -9.36
C ASN A 234 -9.53 -21.54 -9.19
N HIS A 235 -9.15 -20.26 -9.00
CA HIS A 235 -10.04 -19.13 -8.77
C HIS A 235 -9.73 -17.95 -9.70
N PRO A 236 -9.95 -18.10 -11.02
CA PRO A 236 -9.65 -17.03 -11.99
C PRO A 236 -10.54 -15.78 -11.80
N GLU A 237 -11.64 -15.90 -11.08
CA GLU A 237 -12.54 -14.79 -10.72
C GLU A 237 -11.96 -13.84 -9.68
N VAL A 238 -10.94 -14.28 -8.94
CA VAL A 238 -10.36 -13.53 -7.82
C VAL A 238 -9.31 -12.55 -8.31
N TYR A 239 -9.42 -11.30 -7.88
CA TYR A 239 -8.40 -10.30 -8.15
C TYR A 239 -7.23 -10.46 -7.17
N GLN A 240 -6.08 -10.82 -7.70
CA GLN A 240 -4.90 -11.13 -6.90
C GLN A 240 -3.86 -10.02 -6.99
N ILE A 241 -3.43 -9.52 -5.82
CA ILE A 241 -2.37 -8.52 -5.67
C ILE A 241 -1.26 -9.12 -4.80
N VAL A 242 -0.04 -9.11 -5.31
CA VAL A 242 1.16 -9.44 -4.55
C VAL A 242 1.85 -8.12 -4.17
N LEU A 243 1.92 -7.84 -2.88
CA LEU A 243 2.53 -6.63 -2.34
C LEU A 243 3.86 -6.96 -1.68
N LEU A 244 4.95 -6.48 -2.27
CA LEU A 244 6.31 -6.69 -1.80
C LEU A 244 6.84 -5.39 -1.18
N ILE A 245 7.19 -5.44 0.10
CA ILE A 245 7.67 -4.27 0.86
C ILE A 245 9.08 -4.55 1.37
N ASP A 246 10.02 -3.64 1.01
CA ASP A 246 11.43 -3.72 1.42
C ASP A 246 12.07 -5.06 0.99
N GLU A 247 11.67 -5.60 -0.16
CA GLU A 247 12.25 -6.80 -0.75
C GLU A 247 13.32 -6.45 -1.81
N ARG A 248 14.11 -7.43 -2.20
CA ARG A 248 15.18 -7.25 -3.17
C ARG A 248 14.65 -7.14 -4.60
N PRO A 249 15.25 -6.28 -5.46
CA PRO A 249 14.81 -6.14 -6.85
C PRO A 249 14.77 -7.45 -7.63
N GLU A 250 15.74 -8.35 -7.39
CA GLU A 250 15.78 -9.67 -8.02
C GLU A 250 14.62 -10.57 -7.58
N GLU A 251 14.18 -10.51 -6.30
CA GLU A 251 13.03 -11.25 -5.80
C GLU A 251 11.72 -10.68 -6.38
N VAL A 252 11.64 -9.35 -6.57
CA VAL A 252 10.52 -8.70 -7.25
C VAL A 252 10.38 -9.19 -8.69
N THR A 253 11.47 -9.17 -9.45
CA THR A 253 11.47 -9.63 -10.85
C THR A 253 11.11 -11.12 -10.95
N ASP A 254 11.60 -11.93 -10.04
CA ASP A 254 11.29 -13.35 -9.99
C ASP A 254 9.80 -13.60 -9.67
N MET A 255 9.22 -12.80 -8.75
CA MET A 255 7.79 -12.85 -8.44
C MET A 255 6.94 -12.43 -9.65
N GLN A 256 7.28 -11.32 -10.31
CA GLN A 256 6.58 -10.85 -11.51
C GLN A 256 6.54 -11.87 -12.65
N ARG A 257 7.62 -12.66 -12.80
CA ARG A 257 7.72 -13.69 -13.83
C ARG A 257 7.04 -15.01 -13.46
N SER A 258 6.90 -15.27 -12.15
CA SER A 258 6.45 -16.57 -11.63
C SER A 258 4.99 -16.61 -11.24
N VAL A 259 4.36 -15.47 -10.98
CA VAL A 259 3.00 -15.38 -10.43
C VAL A 259 2.05 -14.75 -11.43
N ARG A 260 0.85 -15.31 -11.53
CA ARG A 260 -0.27 -14.75 -12.32
C ARG A 260 -1.09 -13.83 -11.42
N GLY A 261 -0.77 -12.56 -11.40
CA GLY A 261 -1.43 -11.55 -10.60
C GLY A 261 -0.74 -10.21 -10.74
N GLU A 262 -1.31 -9.20 -10.19
CA GLU A 262 -0.70 -7.88 -10.13
C GLU A 262 0.40 -7.87 -9.06
N VAL A 263 1.64 -7.55 -9.44
CA VAL A 263 2.76 -7.45 -8.50
C VAL A 263 3.11 -5.97 -8.32
N VAL A 264 2.93 -5.50 -7.10
CA VAL A 264 3.26 -4.13 -6.67
C VAL A 264 4.39 -4.20 -5.65
N ALA A 265 5.45 -3.47 -5.88
CA ALA A 265 6.65 -3.56 -5.05
C ALA A 265 7.18 -2.19 -4.64
N SER A 266 7.81 -2.15 -3.49
CA SER A 266 8.69 -1.08 -3.05
C SER A 266 9.94 -1.73 -2.47
N THR A 267 11.06 -1.57 -3.17
CA THR A 267 12.33 -2.26 -2.91
C THR A 267 13.14 -1.64 -1.78
N PHE A 268 14.11 -2.36 -1.24
CA PHE A 268 14.86 -1.95 -0.04
C PHE A 268 15.67 -0.64 -0.22
N ASP A 269 15.95 -0.25 -1.45
CA ASP A 269 16.63 1.01 -1.80
C ASP A 269 15.71 2.24 -1.73
N GLU A 270 14.40 2.02 -1.60
CA GLU A 270 13.43 3.09 -1.46
C GLU A 270 13.23 3.53 0.00
N PRO A 271 12.90 4.81 0.24
CA PRO A 271 12.65 5.31 1.59
C PRO A 271 11.33 4.80 2.17
N ALA A 272 11.24 4.72 3.51
CA ALA A 272 10.10 4.16 4.23
C ALA A 272 8.75 4.82 3.92
N ASP A 273 8.72 6.11 3.57
CA ASP A 273 7.49 6.80 3.18
C ASP A 273 6.91 6.27 1.86
N LYS A 274 7.74 5.82 0.91
CA LYS A 274 7.28 5.15 -0.30
C LYS A 274 6.66 3.78 0.01
N HIS A 275 7.27 2.98 0.90
CA HIS A 275 6.69 1.71 1.35
C HIS A 275 5.28 1.90 1.90
N VAL A 276 5.11 2.93 2.75
CA VAL A 276 3.82 3.27 3.34
C VAL A 276 2.81 3.75 2.29
N LYS A 277 3.22 4.57 1.32
CA LYS A 277 2.34 5.07 0.24
C LYS A 277 1.84 3.93 -0.64
N VAL A 278 2.75 3.06 -1.09
CA VAL A 278 2.41 1.90 -1.92
C VAL A 278 1.45 0.97 -1.18
N ALA A 279 1.70 0.67 0.09
CA ALA A 279 0.80 -0.17 0.88
C ALA A 279 -0.59 0.46 1.05
N ASN A 280 -0.66 1.77 1.28
CA ASN A 280 -1.94 2.47 1.45
C ASN A 280 -2.77 2.47 0.15
N ILE A 281 -2.16 2.75 -1.00
CA ILE A 281 -2.90 2.78 -2.27
C ILE A 281 -3.40 1.39 -2.66
N VAL A 282 -2.61 0.34 -2.42
CA VAL A 282 -3.00 -1.05 -2.64
C VAL A 282 -4.18 -1.44 -1.75
N LEU A 283 -4.16 -1.06 -0.47
CA LEU A 283 -5.28 -1.32 0.44
C LEU A 283 -6.55 -0.60 0.00
N GLU A 284 -6.45 0.69 -0.37
CA GLU A 284 -7.61 1.44 -0.84
C GLU A 284 -8.15 0.87 -2.17
N LYS A 285 -7.28 0.46 -3.10
CA LYS A 285 -7.68 -0.24 -4.32
C LYS A 285 -8.45 -1.50 -4.00
N ALA A 286 -7.92 -2.34 -3.12
CA ALA A 286 -8.57 -3.59 -2.71
C ALA A 286 -9.96 -3.33 -2.10
N LYS A 287 -10.09 -2.33 -1.20
CA LYS A 287 -11.37 -1.94 -0.63
C LYS A 287 -12.38 -1.49 -1.69
N ARG A 288 -11.95 -0.68 -2.68
CA ARG A 288 -12.83 -0.22 -3.78
C ARG A 288 -13.33 -1.36 -4.64
N LEU A 289 -12.46 -2.33 -4.95
CA LEU A 289 -12.85 -3.54 -5.67
C LEU A 289 -13.90 -4.35 -4.88
N VAL A 290 -13.68 -4.54 -3.58
CA VAL A 290 -14.63 -5.27 -2.71
C VAL A 290 -15.96 -4.54 -2.56
N GLU A 291 -15.99 -3.21 -2.50
CA GLU A 291 -17.23 -2.40 -2.55
C GLU A 291 -18.05 -2.66 -3.83
N CYS A 292 -17.38 -3.07 -4.89
CA CYS A 292 -17.99 -3.43 -6.17
C CYS A 292 -18.34 -4.92 -6.30
N GLY A 293 -18.20 -5.70 -5.22
CA GLY A 293 -18.56 -7.13 -5.18
C GLY A 293 -17.48 -8.08 -5.66
N HIS A 294 -16.23 -7.62 -5.85
CA HIS A 294 -15.12 -8.48 -6.25
C HIS A 294 -14.50 -9.19 -5.04
N ASP A 295 -14.05 -10.43 -5.27
CA ASP A 295 -13.17 -11.14 -4.36
C ASP A 295 -11.72 -10.72 -4.60
N VAL A 296 -11.05 -10.24 -3.56
CA VAL A 296 -9.68 -9.73 -3.65
C VAL A 296 -8.78 -10.49 -2.69
N VAL A 297 -7.60 -10.89 -3.15
CA VAL A 297 -6.54 -11.49 -2.34
C VAL A 297 -5.30 -10.61 -2.38
N ILE A 298 -4.82 -10.19 -1.22
CA ILE A 298 -3.52 -9.54 -1.06
C ILE A 298 -2.54 -10.53 -0.44
N LEU A 299 -1.46 -10.81 -1.15
CA LEU A 299 -0.32 -11.58 -0.66
C LEU A 299 0.78 -10.59 -0.29
N LEU A 300 1.02 -10.39 1.02
CA LEU A 300 1.96 -9.38 1.53
C LEU A 300 3.28 -10.01 1.99
N ASP A 301 4.37 -9.66 1.40
CA ASP A 301 5.71 -9.99 1.85
C ASP A 301 6.53 -8.71 2.11
N SER A 302 6.75 -8.28 3.37
CA SER A 302 6.27 -8.84 4.62
C SER A 302 5.58 -7.79 5.51
N ILE A 303 4.70 -8.23 6.38
CA ILE A 303 4.03 -7.34 7.34
C ILE A 303 5.00 -6.78 8.38
N THR A 304 6.04 -7.54 8.73
CA THR A 304 7.10 -7.11 9.64
C THR A 304 7.84 -5.88 9.10
N ARG A 305 8.21 -5.92 7.82
CA ARG A 305 8.89 -4.81 7.15
C ARG A 305 7.96 -3.61 6.95
N LEU A 306 6.69 -3.86 6.62
CA LEU A 306 5.68 -2.81 6.56
C LEU A 306 5.51 -2.11 7.90
N ALA A 307 5.44 -2.86 9.01
CA ALA A 307 5.34 -2.30 10.35
C ALA A 307 6.58 -1.47 10.73
N ARG A 308 7.78 -1.92 10.33
CA ARG A 308 9.02 -1.14 10.50
C ARG A 308 8.98 0.18 9.72
N ALA A 309 8.50 0.16 8.47
CA ALA A 309 8.34 1.37 7.66
C ALA A 309 7.38 2.37 8.32
N TYR A 310 6.25 1.89 8.84
CA TYR A 310 5.32 2.74 9.59
C TYR A 310 5.95 3.30 10.87
N ASN A 311 6.79 2.51 11.58
CA ASN A 311 7.49 3.00 12.77
C ASN A 311 8.50 4.12 12.44
N THR A 312 9.14 4.05 11.28
CA THR A 312 10.07 5.08 10.82
C THR A 312 9.36 6.39 10.43
N VAL A 313 8.18 6.28 9.81
CA VAL A 313 7.41 7.43 9.30
C VAL A 313 6.49 8.05 10.36
N ALA A 314 6.10 7.28 11.38
CA ALA A 314 5.20 7.76 12.43
C ALA A 314 5.85 8.87 13.26
N PRO A 315 5.12 9.96 13.56
CA PRO A 315 5.62 10.93 14.52
C PRO A 315 5.77 10.29 15.91
N ALA A 316 6.86 10.60 16.60
CA ALA A 316 7.14 10.06 17.92
C ALA A 316 6.05 10.44 18.93
N SER A 317 5.40 9.46 19.55
CA SER A 317 4.37 9.67 20.58
C SER A 317 4.94 9.81 22.00
N GLY A 318 6.23 9.52 22.17
CA GLY A 318 6.88 9.44 23.49
C GLY A 318 6.58 8.16 24.28
N LYS A 319 5.73 7.27 23.75
CA LYS A 319 5.41 5.97 24.35
C LYS A 319 6.07 4.86 23.53
N ILE A 320 7.26 4.46 23.95
CA ILE A 320 8.05 3.44 23.25
C ILE A 320 7.82 2.07 23.90
N LEU A 321 7.40 1.10 23.09
CA LEU A 321 7.31 -0.31 23.46
C LEU A 321 8.70 -0.97 23.44
N SER A 322 8.79 -2.20 23.96
CA SER A 322 10.02 -3.00 23.86
C SER A 322 10.47 -3.10 22.38
N GLY A 323 11.78 -3.09 22.17
CA GLY A 323 12.35 -3.14 20.79
C GLY A 323 12.34 -1.82 20.02
N GLY A 324 11.99 -0.69 20.65
CA GLY A 324 12.08 0.64 20.02
C GLY A 324 10.90 0.98 19.09
N ILE A 325 9.75 0.36 19.30
CA ILE A 325 8.53 0.64 18.52
C ILE A 325 7.71 1.70 19.22
N ASP A 326 7.28 2.73 18.48
CA ASP A 326 6.28 3.67 18.96
C ASP A 326 4.91 3.00 19.07
N ALA A 327 4.22 3.16 20.20
CA ALA A 327 2.93 2.52 20.46
C ALA A 327 1.86 2.83 19.39
N ASN A 328 1.92 4.02 18.79
CA ASN A 328 0.96 4.44 17.74
C ASN A 328 1.36 3.94 16.35
N ALA A 329 2.61 3.56 16.13
CA ALA A 329 3.11 3.16 14.83
C ALA A 329 2.44 1.86 14.31
N LEU A 330 2.09 0.94 15.21
CA LEU A 330 1.46 -0.33 14.86
C LEU A 330 -0.04 -0.21 14.52
N HIS A 331 -0.69 0.89 14.85
CA HIS A 331 -2.12 1.06 14.62
C HIS A 331 -2.51 0.98 13.13
N LYS A 332 -1.77 1.70 12.26
CA LYS A 332 -2.04 1.70 10.82
C LYS A 332 -1.82 0.33 10.16
N PRO A 333 -0.67 -0.35 10.36
CA PRO A 333 -0.48 -1.68 9.80
C PRO A 333 -1.44 -2.75 10.40
N LYS A 334 -1.87 -2.62 11.66
CA LYS A 334 -2.95 -3.45 12.21
C LYS A 334 -4.28 -3.22 11.49
N ARG A 335 -4.62 -1.97 11.18
CA ARG A 335 -5.81 -1.64 10.37
C ARG A 335 -5.70 -2.19 8.96
N PHE A 336 -4.50 -2.18 8.35
CA PHE A 336 -4.25 -2.81 7.07
C PHE A 336 -4.62 -4.30 7.13
N PHE A 337 -4.00 -5.06 8.02
CA PHE A 337 -4.23 -6.50 8.15
C PHE A 337 -5.66 -6.82 8.62
N GLY A 338 -6.20 -6.04 9.53
CA GLY A 338 -7.56 -6.14 10.04
C GLY A 338 -8.66 -5.79 9.04
N ALA A 339 -8.31 -5.22 7.87
CA ALA A 339 -9.27 -4.95 6.82
C ALA A 339 -9.80 -6.22 6.16
N ALA A 340 -9.04 -7.33 6.20
CA ALA A 340 -9.46 -8.60 5.62
C ALA A 340 -10.74 -9.11 6.28
N ARG A 341 -11.75 -9.37 5.46
CA ARG A 341 -13.09 -9.84 5.86
C ARG A 341 -13.85 -10.44 4.69
N ASN A 342 -14.73 -11.38 4.97
CA ASN A 342 -15.81 -11.77 4.09
C ASN A 342 -17.00 -10.84 4.32
N ILE A 343 -17.78 -10.51 3.28
CA ILE A 343 -18.85 -9.52 3.34
C ILE A 343 -20.17 -10.18 2.97
N GLU A 344 -21.18 -9.91 3.78
CA GLU A 344 -22.52 -10.40 3.53
C GLU A 344 -23.08 -9.84 2.21
N ASN A 345 -23.49 -10.74 1.31
CA ASN A 345 -24.03 -10.41 -0.03
C ASN A 345 -23.09 -9.54 -0.88
N GLY A 346 -21.78 -9.64 -0.66
CA GLY A 346 -20.76 -8.85 -1.34
C GLY A 346 -19.53 -9.66 -1.71
N GLY A 347 -18.44 -8.96 -2.05
CA GLY A 347 -17.14 -9.56 -2.27
C GLY A 347 -16.41 -9.89 -0.97
N SER A 348 -15.15 -10.27 -1.10
CA SER A 348 -14.30 -10.56 0.05
C SER A 348 -12.91 -9.93 -0.08
N LEU A 349 -12.30 -9.56 1.04
CA LEU A 349 -10.90 -9.18 1.12
C LEU A 349 -10.14 -10.21 1.94
N THR A 350 -9.25 -10.95 1.31
CA THR A 350 -8.35 -11.90 1.96
C THR A 350 -6.95 -11.31 2.00
N ILE A 351 -6.28 -11.37 3.15
CA ILE A 351 -4.90 -10.92 3.29
C ILE A 351 -4.07 -12.05 3.88
N ILE A 352 -3.09 -12.52 3.13
CA ILE A 352 -2.10 -13.50 3.57
C ILE A 352 -0.77 -12.78 3.67
N ALA A 353 -0.28 -12.58 4.89
CA ALA A 353 0.93 -11.82 5.15
C ALA A 353 2.04 -12.72 5.70
N THR A 354 3.28 -12.53 5.23
CA THR A 354 4.42 -13.18 5.86
C THR A 354 4.89 -12.35 7.07
N ALA A 355 5.14 -13.02 8.18
CA ALA A 355 5.71 -12.45 9.38
C ALA A 355 7.08 -13.06 9.65
N LEU A 356 8.08 -12.22 9.93
CA LEU A 356 9.42 -12.66 10.26
C LEU A 356 9.56 -12.84 11.77
N THR A 357 10.09 -14.00 12.18
CA THR A 357 10.37 -14.33 13.58
C THR A 357 11.80 -14.84 13.74
N GLU A 358 12.32 -14.81 14.98
CA GLU A 358 13.67 -15.27 15.31
C GLU A 358 14.77 -14.64 14.44
N THR A 359 14.62 -13.36 14.14
CA THR A 359 15.62 -12.58 13.40
C THR A 359 16.74 -12.04 14.31
N GLY A 360 16.61 -12.22 15.62
CA GLY A 360 17.46 -11.60 16.63
C GLY A 360 17.07 -10.15 16.96
N SER A 361 16.00 -9.64 16.37
CA SER A 361 15.47 -8.29 16.63
C SER A 361 14.27 -8.35 17.57
N LYS A 362 14.36 -7.71 18.74
CA LYS A 362 13.22 -7.57 19.65
C LYS A 362 12.05 -6.82 19.05
N MET A 363 12.31 -5.96 18.07
CA MET A 363 11.29 -5.25 17.32
C MET A 363 10.38 -6.23 16.58
N ASP A 364 10.95 -7.23 15.89
CA ASP A 364 10.18 -8.21 15.11
C ASP A 364 9.32 -9.11 16.00
N GLU A 365 9.83 -9.46 17.18
CA GLU A 365 9.08 -10.23 18.19
C GLU A 365 7.84 -9.47 18.66
N VAL A 366 7.99 -8.17 19.00
CA VAL A 366 6.85 -7.33 19.39
C VAL A 366 5.85 -7.17 18.24
N ILE A 367 6.33 -6.93 17.01
CA ILE A 367 5.47 -6.85 15.82
C ILE A 367 4.68 -8.15 15.67
N PHE A 368 5.34 -9.29 15.71
CA PHE A 368 4.69 -10.59 15.58
C PHE A 368 3.60 -10.82 16.61
N GLU A 369 3.89 -10.61 17.91
CA GLU A 369 2.90 -10.78 18.99
C GLU A 369 1.69 -9.85 18.82
N GLU A 370 1.90 -8.62 18.37
CA GLU A 370 0.84 -7.66 18.12
C GLU A 370 -0.08 -8.05 16.94
N PHE A 371 0.45 -8.74 15.92
CA PHE A 371 -0.33 -9.21 14.76
C PHE A 371 -0.96 -10.58 14.98
N LYS A 372 -0.35 -11.45 15.81
CA LYS A 372 -0.86 -12.77 16.13
C LYS A 372 -2.30 -12.73 16.65
N GLY A 373 -2.63 -11.76 17.50
CA GLY A 373 -3.98 -11.55 18.00
C GLY A 373 -4.99 -11.07 16.95
N THR A 374 -4.53 -10.50 15.83
CA THR A 374 -5.38 -9.98 14.75
C THR A 374 -5.69 -11.04 13.70
N GLY A 375 -4.78 -11.98 13.48
CA GLY A 375 -4.93 -13.08 12.53
C GLY A 375 -5.97 -14.12 12.96
N ASN A 376 -6.52 -14.85 12.00
CA ASN A 376 -7.40 -15.98 12.21
C ASN A 376 -6.94 -17.26 11.49
N MET A 377 -5.75 -17.23 10.89
CA MET A 377 -5.05 -18.37 10.31
C MET A 377 -3.55 -18.17 10.51
N GLU A 378 -2.86 -19.19 10.97
CA GLU A 378 -1.42 -19.20 11.20
C GLU A 378 -0.82 -20.43 10.52
N LEU A 379 0.19 -20.20 9.69
CA LEU A 379 1.00 -21.23 9.05
C LEU A 379 2.45 -21.02 9.49
N GLN A 380 2.97 -21.92 10.32
CA GLN A 380 4.31 -21.80 10.88
C GLN A 380 5.32 -22.61 10.08
N LEU A 381 6.42 -21.96 9.69
CA LEU A 381 7.59 -22.62 9.10
C LEU A 381 8.63 -22.91 10.18
N ASP A 382 9.25 -24.10 10.11
CA ASP A 382 10.26 -24.55 11.05
C ASP A 382 11.65 -24.60 10.41
N ARG A 383 12.63 -24.00 11.12
CA ARG A 383 14.03 -23.97 10.66
C ARG A 383 14.71 -25.33 10.71
N ASN A 384 14.35 -26.19 11.67
CA ASN A 384 14.95 -27.50 11.81
C ASN A 384 14.59 -28.40 10.63
N ILE A 385 13.34 -28.33 10.16
CA ILE A 385 12.88 -29.00 8.95
C ILE A 385 13.63 -28.49 7.72
N SER A 386 13.74 -27.16 7.58
CA SER A 386 14.48 -26.52 6.48
C SER A 386 15.98 -26.87 6.50
N ASN A 387 16.62 -26.96 7.66
CA ASN A 387 18.02 -27.35 7.81
C ASN A 387 18.27 -28.77 7.31
N ARG A 388 17.26 -29.64 7.42
CA ARG A 388 17.30 -31.01 6.87
C ARG A 388 16.99 -31.08 5.36
N ARG A 389 16.81 -29.91 4.70
CA ARG A 389 16.45 -29.78 3.28
C ARG A 389 15.09 -30.38 2.92
N ILE A 390 14.17 -30.47 3.89
CA ILE A 390 12.81 -30.93 3.68
C ILE A 390 11.93 -29.69 3.41
N TYR A 391 11.28 -29.66 2.25
CA TYR A 391 10.37 -28.61 1.83
C TYR A 391 9.03 -29.19 1.36
N PRO A 392 7.90 -28.54 1.68
CA PRO A 392 7.78 -27.33 2.50
C PRO A 392 8.13 -27.58 3.97
N ALA A 393 8.82 -26.61 4.59
CA ALA A 393 9.25 -26.69 5.99
C ALA A 393 8.11 -26.28 6.96
N ILE A 394 6.93 -26.83 6.79
CA ILE A 394 5.73 -26.47 7.56
C ILE A 394 5.68 -27.29 8.86
N ASP A 395 5.49 -26.59 9.97
CA ASP A 395 5.16 -27.20 11.27
C ASP A 395 3.66 -27.47 11.34
N LEU A 396 3.27 -28.74 11.21
CA LEU A 396 1.88 -29.17 11.16
C LEU A 396 1.15 -29.01 12.50
N ILE A 397 1.88 -29.04 13.61
CA ILE A 397 1.31 -28.93 14.96
C ILE A 397 0.95 -27.48 15.28
N LYS A 398 1.86 -26.56 14.95
CA LYS A 398 1.69 -25.12 15.21
C LYS A 398 0.84 -24.40 14.18
N SER A 399 0.55 -25.05 13.04
CA SER A 399 -0.25 -24.46 11.96
C SER A 399 -1.73 -24.75 12.14
N SER A 400 -2.57 -23.72 12.05
CA SER A 400 -4.02 -23.87 12.23
C SER A 400 -4.80 -22.71 11.63
N THR A 401 -6.08 -22.96 11.35
CA THR A 401 -7.06 -21.93 10.99
C THR A 401 -8.17 -21.91 12.04
N ARG A 402 -8.52 -20.70 12.50
CA ARG A 402 -9.66 -20.52 13.42
C ARG A 402 -10.96 -20.77 12.65
N ARG A 403 -11.85 -21.59 13.22
CA ARG A 403 -13.10 -22.01 12.58
C ARG A 403 -12.89 -22.77 11.27
N ASP A 404 -11.91 -23.70 11.26
CA ASP A 404 -11.68 -24.62 10.15
C ASP A 404 -12.90 -25.54 9.89
N ASP A 405 -13.79 -25.68 10.89
CA ASP A 405 -15.09 -26.34 10.79
C ASP A 405 -16.03 -25.72 9.74
N LEU A 406 -15.89 -24.42 9.43
CA LEU A 406 -16.66 -23.76 8.37
C LEU A 406 -16.07 -23.98 6.97
N LEU A 407 -14.80 -24.36 6.88
CA LEU A 407 -14.06 -24.49 5.62
C LEU A 407 -13.83 -25.95 5.20
N LEU A 408 -13.98 -26.90 6.13
CA LEU A 408 -13.72 -28.32 5.92
C LEU A 408 -14.97 -29.15 6.25
N ASP A 409 -15.12 -30.25 5.53
CA ASP A 409 -16.18 -31.24 5.82
C ASP A 409 -15.95 -31.87 7.18
N SER A 410 -17.03 -32.19 7.90
CA SER A 410 -17.00 -32.80 9.23
C SER A 410 -16.13 -34.07 9.29
N LYS A 411 -16.12 -34.88 8.22
CA LYS A 411 -15.28 -36.10 8.13
C LYS A 411 -13.80 -35.73 8.08
N ASN A 412 -13.43 -34.68 7.37
CA ASN A 412 -12.05 -34.22 7.25
C ASN A 412 -11.57 -33.58 8.56
N VAL A 413 -12.42 -32.83 9.25
CA VAL A 413 -12.13 -32.28 10.59
C VAL A 413 -11.81 -33.41 11.59
N GLN A 414 -12.63 -34.47 11.63
CA GLN A 414 -12.39 -35.63 12.50
C GLN A 414 -11.07 -36.34 12.16
N ARG A 415 -10.80 -36.58 10.87
CA ARG A 415 -9.55 -37.23 10.41
C ARG A 415 -8.31 -36.41 10.76
N LEU A 416 -8.39 -35.10 10.61
CA LEU A 416 -7.32 -34.18 10.99
C LEU A 416 -7.07 -34.17 12.49
N TRP A 417 -8.14 -34.24 13.30
CA TRP A 417 -7.98 -34.30 14.73
C TRP A 417 -7.23 -35.58 15.16
N VAL A 418 -7.60 -36.74 14.59
CA VAL A 418 -6.89 -38.02 14.83
C VAL A 418 -5.44 -37.94 14.35
N LEU A 419 -5.19 -37.38 13.16
CA LEU A 419 -3.86 -37.24 12.61
C LEU A 419 -2.99 -36.33 13.48
N ARG A 420 -3.50 -35.19 13.93
CA ARG A 420 -2.78 -34.29 14.84
C ARG A 420 -2.43 -34.96 16.17
N LEU A 421 -3.33 -35.76 16.72
CA LEU A 421 -3.03 -36.56 17.94
C LEU A 421 -1.91 -37.57 17.73
N SER A 422 -1.76 -38.14 16.51
CA SER A 422 -0.69 -39.09 16.22
C SER A 422 0.65 -38.43 15.94
N LEU A 423 0.70 -37.09 15.74
CA LEU A 423 1.93 -36.31 15.52
C LEU A 423 2.51 -35.75 16.82
N ILE A 424 1.77 -35.77 17.91
CA ILE A 424 2.19 -35.37 19.25
C ILE A 424 2.79 -36.57 19.97
#